data_76ccf244fe1f4f665cedd497b64d39ac
#
_entry.id   76ccf244fe1f4f665cedd497b64d39ac
#
_cell.length_a   1.000
_cell.length_b   1.000
_cell.length_c   1.000
_cell.angle_alpha   90.00
_cell.angle_beta   90.00
_cell.angle_gamma   90.00
#
_symmetry.space_group_name_H-M   'P 1'
#
loop_
_entity.id
_entity.type
_entity.pdbx_description
1 polymer ?
#
loop_
_entity_poly.entity_id
_entity_poly.type
_entity_poly.pdbx_seq_one_letter_code
_entity_poly.pdbx_strand_id
1 'polypeptide(L)'
;MLKSKAHSTPQDSKLSEFELIAQYFTPLTKPDAANIDIGIGDDCAVFCLEDNERLAVSVDTLVAGIHFPVQAKPGQIATRAIAVSVSDLVAMGARPVAITLALTVPENHARWFAEFAQGLASSLEQYSVPLVGGDTTRGAVSITVQVMGALPKNLALTRAGAKAGDLVFVSGYLGDGAAALVLQ
;
A
#
# COMPACT_ATOMS: atom_id res chain seq x y z
N MET A 1 14.09 -49.07 4.65
CA MET A 1 12.81 -48.42 5.00
C MET A 1 13.05 -46.94 5.30
N LEU A 2 12.96 -46.10 4.30
CA LEU A 2 13.07 -44.64 4.45
C LEU A 2 11.68 -44.09 4.75
N LYS A 3 11.49 -43.53 5.94
CA LYS A 3 10.25 -42.80 6.29
C LYS A 3 10.24 -41.47 5.57
N SER A 4 9.31 -41.29 4.63
CA SER A 4 8.99 -40.04 3.99
C SER A 4 8.45 -39.07 5.06
N LYS A 5 9.14 -37.94 5.24
CA LYS A 5 8.60 -36.81 5.99
C LYS A 5 7.51 -36.17 5.14
N ALA A 6 6.26 -36.35 5.55
CA ALA A 6 5.14 -35.60 5.01
C ALA A 6 5.37 -34.11 5.31
N HIS A 7 5.43 -33.29 4.25
CA HIS A 7 5.30 -31.84 4.35
C HIS A 7 3.86 -31.55 4.79
N SER A 8 3.71 -31.13 6.04
CA SER A 8 2.44 -30.59 6.52
C SER A 8 2.17 -29.26 5.81
N THR A 9 1.12 -29.21 5.02
CA THR A 9 0.49 -27.99 4.54
C THR A 9 0.24 -27.05 5.74
N PRO A 10 0.48 -25.73 5.65
CA PRO A 10 0.16 -24.82 6.75
C PRO A 10 -1.34 -24.95 7.06
N GLN A 11 -1.68 -25.39 8.25
CA GLN A 11 -3.05 -25.36 8.77
C GLN A 11 -3.52 -23.90 8.76
N ASP A 12 -4.74 -23.65 8.27
CA ASP A 12 -5.47 -22.38 8.38
C ASP A 12 -5.75 -22.05 9.86
N SER A 13 -4.72 -21.64 10.58
CA SER A 13 -4.85 -21.16 11.95
C SER A 13 -5.38 -19.72 11.90
N LYS A 14 -6.48 -19.47 12.61
CA LYS A 14 -6.98 -18.11 12.84
C LYS A 14 -6.00 -17.39 13.76
N LEU A 15 -5.30 -16.42 13.21
CA LEU A 15 -4.40 -15.53 13.96
C LEU A 15 -5.23 -14.46 14.70
N SER A 16 -4.79 -14.08 15.89
CA SER A 16 -5.26 -12.85 16.52
C SER A 16 -4.77 -11.63 15.74
N GLU A 17 -5.37 -10.48 15.95
CA GLU A 17 -4.96 -9.24 15.30
C GLU A 17 -3.48 -8.90 15.56
N PHE A 18 -3.02 -9.02 16.81
CA PHE A 18 -1.62 -8.75 17.17
C PHE A 18 -0.65 -9.72 16.51
N GLU A 19 -0.98 -11.02 16.44
CA GLU A 19 -0.16 -12.02 15.74
C GLU A 19 -0.09 -11.71 14.24
N LEU A 20 -1.19 -11.27 13.65
CA LEU A 20 -1.27 -10.89 12.26
C LEU A 20 -0.39 -9.66 11.97
N ILE A 21 -0.49 -8.61 12.77
CA ILE A 21 0.34 -7.40 12.66
C ILE A 21 1.82 -7.77 12.81
N ALA A 22 2.18 -8.51 13.86
CA ALA A 22 3.55 -8.91 14.12
C ALA A 22 4.15 -9.77 13.00
N GLN A 23 3.37 -10.68 12.43
CA GLN A 23 3.86 -11.62 11.43
C GLN A 23 3.94 -11.02 10.02
N TYR A 24 2.96 -10.20 9.61
CA TYR A 24 2.83 -9.78 8.23
C TYR A 24 3.13 -8.30 7.98
N PHE A 25 2.93 -7.42 8.96
CA PHE A 25 3.06 -5.99 8.76
C PHE A 25 4.29 -5.36 9.44
N THR A 26 4.62 -5.79 10.66
CA THR A 26 5.83 -5.29 11.36
C THR A 26 7.12 -5.47 10.53
N PRO A 27 7.34 -6.59 9.81
CA PRO A 27 8.54 -6.73 8.98
C PRO A 27 8.60 -5.76 7.80
N LEU A 28 7.50 -5.09 7.45
CA LEU A 28 7.43 -4.11 6.35
C LEU A 28 7.80 -2.69 6.79
N THR A 29 7.93 -2.46 8.09
CA THR A 29 8.52 -1.22 8.60
C THR A 29 10.03 -1.26 8.32
N LYS A 30 10.55 -0.20 7.71
CA LYS A 30 12.00 -0.02 7.53
C LYS A 30 12.54 0.75 8.74
N PRO A 31 13.15 0.10 9.74
CA PRO A 31 13.63 0.79 10.95
C PRO A 31 14.74 1.80 10.66
N ASP A 32 15.41 1.69 9.51
CA ASP A 32 16.51 2.56 9.09
C ASP A 32 16.07 3.66 8.10
N ALA A 33 14.77 3.87 7.90
CA ALA A 33 14.31 5.00 7.10
C ALA A 33 14.66 6.30 7.84
N ALA A 34 15.56 7.10 7.25
CA ALA A 34 16.25 8.22 7.88
C ALA A 34 15.34 9.31 8.49
N ASN A 35 14.05 9.23 8.27
CA ASN A 35 13.06 10.22 8.72
C ASN A 35 11.92 9.62 9.56
N ILE A 36 12.01 8.35 9.97
CA ILE A 36 11.01 7.70 10.83
C ILE A 36 11.63 7.42 12.18
N ASP A 37 11.12 8.10 13.22
CA ASP A 37 11.56 7.94 14.60
C ASP A 37 10.81 6.79 15.29
N ILE A 38 9.50 6.65 15.03
CA ILE A 38 8.62 5.61 15.57
C ILE A 38 7.76 5.07 14.43
N GLY A 39 7.73 3.77 14.25
CA GLY A 39 6.90 3.06 13.26
C GLY A 39 5.84 2.18 13.90
N ILE A 40 5.53 1.02 13.27
CA ILE A 40 4.57 0.03 13.77
C ILE A 40 5.04 -0.51 15.12
N GLY A 41 4.15 -0.51 16.11
CA GLY A 41 4.39 -1.06 17.45
C GLY A 41 4.10 -0.09 18.58
N ASP A 42 3.79 1.16 18.28
CA ASP A 42 3.32 2.18 19.22
C ASP A 42 1.98 2.76 18.76
N ASP A 43 1.34 3.61 19.56
CA ASP A 43 0.04 4.21 19.30
C ASP A 43 0.03 5.10 18.05
N CYS A 44 1.17 5.73 17.73
CA CYS A 44 1.33 6.58 16.55
C CYS A 44 2.71 6.40 15.92
N ALA A 45 2.79 6.59 14.60
CA ALA A 45 4.07 6.79 13.93
C ALA A 45 4.56 8.23 14.12
N VAL A 46 5.88 8.39 14.31
CA VAL A 46 6.54 9.70 14.40
C VAL A 46 7.60 9.78 13.32
N PHE A 47 7.58 10.85 12.53
CA PHE A 47 8.58 11.09 11.48
C PHE A 47 8.82 12.59 11.23
N CYS A 48 9.98 12.91 10.66
CA CYS A 48 10.40 14.28 10.36
C CYS A 48 10.32 14.59 8.86
N LEU A 49 10.11 15.85 8.54
CA LEU A 49 10.37 16.43 7.22
C LEU A 49 11.56 17.40 7.33
N GLU A 50 12.20 17.68 6.19
CA GLU A 50 13.24 18.70 6.15
C GLU A 50 12.65 20.13 6.30
N ASP A 51 13.43 21.08 6.77
CA ASP A 51 12.98 22.46 7.10
C ASP A 51 12.28 23.17 5.93
N ASN A 52 12.66 22.87 4.70
CA ASN A 52 12.11 23.49 3.49
C ASN A 52 11.03 22.64 2.80
N GLU A 53 10.60 21.56 3.39
CA GLU A 53 9.56 20.69 2.85
C GLU A 53 8.15 21.02 3.40
N ARG A 54 7.15 20.56 2.64
CA ARG A 54 5.73 20.55 3.02
C ARG A 54 5.21 19.13 2.92
N LEU A 55 4.35 18.78 3.84
CA LEU A 55 3.64 17.52 3.82
C LEU A 55 2.51 17.55 2.78
N ALA A 56 2.50 16.58 1.87
CA ALA A 56 1.37 16.23 1.03
C ALA A 56 0.71 14.97 1.58
N VAL A 57 -0.61 14.94 1.65
CA VAL A 57 -1.37 13.79 2.16
C VAL A 57 -2.51 13.47 1.21
N SER A 58 -2.65 12.21 0.83
CA SER A 58 -3.83 11.69 0.13
C SER A 58 -4.32 10.41 0.80
N VAL A 59 -5.59 10.07 0.57
CA VAL A 59 -6.20 8.84 1.05
C VAL A 59 -7.13 8.26 -0.01
N ASP A 60 -6.96 6.97 -0.29
CA ASP A 60 -7.81 6.19 -1.18
C ASP A 60 -8.40 4.98 -0.47
N THR A 61 -9.64 4.65 -0.82
CA THR A 61 -10.30 3.42 -0.37
C THR A 61 -10.73 2.58 -1.57
N LEU A 62 -10.26 1.33 -1.59
CA LEU A 62 -10.64 0.34 -2.58
C LEU A 62 -11.56 -0.71 -1.94
N VAL A 63 -12.69 -0.98 -2.60
CA VAL A 63 -13.73 -1.91 -2.12
C VAL A 63 -13.89 -3.04 -3.14
N ALA A 64 -13.95 -4.29 -2.66
CA ALA A 64 -14.19 -5.47 -3.49
C ALA A 64 -15.51 -5.38 -4.25
N GLY A 65 -15.51 -5.78 -5.50
CA GLY A 65 -16.68 -5.71 -6.40
C GLY A 65 -16.97 -4.32 -6.99
N ILE A 66 -16.23 -3.27 -6.53
CA ILE A 66 -16.35 -1.90 -7.03
C ILE A 66 -15.04 -1.47 -7.70
N HIS A 67 -13.93 -1.55 -6.99
CA HIS A 67 -12.62 -1.08 -7.47
C HIS A 67 -11.72 -2.22 -7.97
N PHE A 68 -12.05 -3.46 -7.61
CA PHE A 68 -11.40 -4.68 -8.09
C PHE A 68 -12.38 -5.87 -8.01
N PRO A 69 -12.22 -6.92 -8.83
CA PRO A 69 -13.06 -8.12 -8.79
C PRO A 69 -13.02 -8.79 -7.41
N VAL A 70 -14.14 -9.35 -6.95
CA VAL A 70 -14.23 -10.04 -5.64
C VAL A 70 -13.23 -11.19 -5.54
N GLN A 71 -12.94 -11.85 -6.67
CA GLN A 71 -11.99 -12.98 -6.77
C GLN A 71 -10.55 -12.57 -7.03
N ALA A 72 -10.23 -11.26 -7.01
CA ALA A 72 -8.87 -10.78 -7.23
C ALA A 72 -7.88 -11.36 -6.21
N LYS A 73 -6.68 -11.68 -6.66
CA LYS A 73 -5.63 -12.24 -5.79
C LYS A 73 -5.16 -11.19 -4.77
N PRO A 74 -4.96 -11.58 -3.50
CA PRO A 74 -4.59 -10.64 -2.44
C PRO A 74 -3.37 -9.77 -2.78
N GLY A 75 -2.32 -10.36 -3.36
CA GLY A 75 -1.13 -9.60 -3.77
C GLY A 75 -1.42 -8.56 -4.85
N GLN A 76 -2.31 -8.85 -5.80
CA GLN A 76 -2.72 -7.88 -6.83
C GLN A 76 -3.54 -6.74 -6.24
N ILE A 77 -4.39 -7.03 -5.24
CA ILE A 77 -5.16 -6.02 -4.51
C ILE A 77 -4.21 -5.07 -3.80
N ALA A 78 -3.22 -5.61 -3.07
CA ALA A 78 -2.19 -4.81 -2.38
C ALA A 78 -1.43 -3.91 -3.36
N THR A 79 -0.91 -4.48 -4.46
CA THR A 79 -0.17 -3.72 -5.48
C THR A 79 -1.02 -2.59 -6.07
N ARG A 80 -2.29 -2.86 -6.40
CA ARG A 80 -3.19 -1.85 -6.93
C ARG A 80 -3.46 -0.73 -5.92
N ALA A 81 -3.74 -1.08 -4.65
CA ALA A 81 -4.02 -0.11 -3.61
C ALA A 81 -2.85 0.87 -3.40
N ILE A 82 -1.63 0.36 -3.30
CA ILE A 82 -0.44 1.20 -3.17
C ILE A 82 -0.21 2.05 -4.42
N ALA A 83 -0.32 1.46 -5.62
CA ALA A 83 -0.04 2.17 -6.87
C ALA A 83 -0.98 3.36 -7.10
N VAL A 84 -2.28 3.21 -6.88
CA VAL A 84 -3.24 4.30 -7.08
C VAL A 84 -3.00 5.42 -6.08
N SER A 85 -2.80 5.09 -4.80
CA SER A 85 -2.58 6.10 -3.75
C SER A 85 -1.25 6.85 -3.93
N VAL A 86 -0.16 6.15 -4.26
CA VAL A 86 1.14 6.80 -4.54
C VAL A 86 1.07 7.68 -5.80
N SER A 87 0.23 7.31 -6.77
CA SER A 87 0.02 8.11 -7.99
C SER A 87 -0.42 9.54 -7.68
N ASP A 88 -1.21 9.77 -6.64
CA ASP A 88 -1.63 11.10 -6.21
C ASP A 88 -0.46 11.96 -5.74
N LEU A 89 0.46 11.36 -4.97
CA LEU A 89 1.68 12.06 -4.56
C LEU A 89 2.55 12.44 -5.76
N VAL A 90 2.73 11.48 -6.68
CA VAL A 90 3.52 11.71 -7.91
C VAL A 90 2.89 12.80 -8.77
N ALA A 91 1.57 12.83 -8.90
CA ALA A 91 0.85 13.87 -9.63
C ALA A 91 1.09 15.28 -9.07
N MET A 92 1.35 15.37 -7.76
CA MET A 92 1.68 16.63 -7.08
C MET A 92 3.20 16.95 -7.08
N GLY A 93 4.03 16.05 -7.61
CA GLY A 93 5.49 16.14 -7.54
C GLY A 93 6.06 15.85 -6.15
N ALA A 94 5.30 15.20 -5.29
CA ALA A 94 5.74 14.85 -3.94
C ALA A 94 6.50 13.52 -3.92
N ARG A 95 7.60 13.48 -3.16
CA ARG A 95 8.36 12.27 -2.84
C ARG A 95 7.61 11.50 -1.74
N PRO A 96 7.28 10.21 -1.94
CA PRO A 96 6.68 9.39 -0.88
C PRO A 96 7.57 9.34 0.38
N VAL A 97 6.96 9.44 1.56
CA VAL A 97 7.64 9.44 2.86
C VAL A 97 7.15 8.32 3.75
N ALA A 98 5.83 8.14 3.84
CA ALA A 98 5.24 7.13 4.71
C ALA A 98 3.85 6.70 4.19
N ILE A 99 3.43 5.50 4.59
CA ILE A 99 2.09 4.97 4.30
C ILE A 99 1.48 4.41 5.59
N THR A 100 0.18 4.63 5.79
CA THR A 100 -0.64 3.87 6.72
C THR A 100 -1.69 3.07 5.96
N LEU A 101 -2.08 1.90 6.49
CA LEU A 101 -2.98 0.94 5.88
C LEU A 101 -4.11 0.56 6.83
N ALA A 102 -5.36 0.91 6.53
CA ALA A 102 -6.51 0.35 7.20
C ALA A 102 -7.12 -0.77 6.32
N LEU A 103 -7.12 -1.98 6.86
CA LEU A 103 -7.51 -3.20 6.16
C LEU A 103 -8.74 -3.83 6.82
N THR A 104 -9.83 -3.98 6.04
CA THR A 104 -11.01 -4.71 6.47
C THR A 104 -11.10 -6.00 5.69
N VAL A 105 -11.23 -7.14 6.38
CA VAL A 105 -11.36 -8.47 5.78
C VAL A 105 -12.42 -9.31 6.50
N PRO A 106 -13.14 -10.23 5.81
CA PRO A 106 -14.21 -11.01 6.44
C PRO A 106 -13.69 -12.03 7.45
N GLU A 107 -12.52 -12.61 7.19
CA GLU A 107 -11.91 -13.66 8.01
C GLU A 107 -10.37 -13.58 7.98
N ASN A 108 -9.74 -14.00 9.09
CA ASN A 108 -8.29 -13.99 9.25
C ASN A 108 -7.68 -15.30 8.68
N HIS A 109 -7.63 -15.43 7.35
CA HIS A 109 -6.96 -16.56 6.70
C HIS A 109 -5.47 -16.26 6.51
N ALA A 110 -4.59 -16.98 7.17
CA ALA A 110 -3.13 -16.80 7.13
C ALA A 110 -2.59 -16.77 5.68
N ARG A 111 -3.10 -17.61 4.79
CA ARG A 111 -2.72 -17.61 3.38
C ARG A 111 -3.06 -16.31 2.67
N TRP A 112 -4.25 -15.76 2.91
CA TRP A 112 -4.69 -14.49 2.30
C TRP A 112 -3.76 -13.36 2.72
N PHE A 113 -3.44 -13.28 4.03
CA PHE A 113 -2.53 -12.26 4.56
C PHE A 113 -1.10 -12.43 4.06
N ALA A 114 -0.60 -13.66 3.93
CA ALA A 114 0.73 -13.92 3.37
C ALA A 114 0.85 -13.42 1.92
N GLU A 115 -0.15 -13.73 1.08
CA GLU A 115 -0.17 -13.27 -0.32
C GLU A 115 -0.34 -11.74 -0.40
N PHE A 116 -1.18 -11.14 0.45
CA PHE A 116 -1.38 -9.69 0.51
C PHE A 116 -0.09 -8.97 0.95
N ALA A 117 0.53 -9.44 2.04
CA ALA A 117 1.77 -8.87 2.57
C ALA A 117 2.93 -8.97 1.56
N GLN A 118 3.00 -10.05 0.77
CA GLN A 118 4.01 -10.19 -0.28
C GLN A 118 3.82 -9.12 -1.38
N GLY A 119 2.60 -8.90 -1.86
CA GLY A 119 2.30 -7.87 -2.85
C GLY A 119 2.53 -6.46 -2.29
N LEU A 120 2.18 -6.26 -1.02
CA LEU A 120 2.45 -5.02 -0.30
C LEU A 120 3.95 -4.75 -0.19
N ALA A 121 4.74 -5.71 0.29
CA ALA A 121 6.20 -5.60 0.40
C ALA A 121 6.86 -5.20 -0.92
N SER A 122 6.51 -5.88 -2.02
CA SER A 122 7.03 -5.58 -3.35
C SER A 122 6.70 -4.15 -3.79
N SER A 123 5.50 -3.68 -3.49
CA SER A 123 5.06 -2.32 -3.84
C SER A 123 5.76 -1.26 -2.98
N LEU A 124 5.90 -1.49 -1.68
CA LEU A 124 6.62 -0.60 -0.78
C LEU A 124 8.09 -0.46 -1.18
N GLU A 125 8.72 -1.55 -1.62
CA GLU A 125 10.08 -1.53 -2.16
C GLU A 125 10.15 -0.75 -3.48
N GLN A 126 9.25 -1.03 -4.42
CA GLN A 126 9.20 -0.36 -5.73
C GLN A 126 9.09 1.15 -5.60
N TYR A 127 8.26 1.65 -4.69
CA TYR A 127 8.05 3.07 -4.46
C TYR A 127 8.96 3.66 -3.39
N SER A 128 9.85 2.85 -2.80
CA SER A 128 10.79 3.24 -1.73
C SER A 128 10.09 3.94 -0.57
N VAL A 129 8.90 3.46 -0.18
CA VAL A 129 8.07 4.06 0.88
C VAL A 129 7.80 3.03 1.98
N PRO A 130 8.01 3.35 3.26
CA PRO A 130 7.73 2.44 4.37
C PRO A 130 6.25 2.44 4.78
N LEU A 131 5.77 1.29 5.24
CA LEU A 131 4.55 1.19 6.03
C LEU A 131 4.88 1.56 7.49
N VAL A 132 4.16 2.54 8.05
CA VAL A 132 4.45 3.06 9.40
C VAL A 132 3.35 2.83 10.41
N GLY A 133 2.18 2.36 9.97
CA GLY A 133 1.05 2.12 10.85
C GLY A 133 -0.18 1.67 10.08
N GLY A 134 -1.29 1.50 10.82
CA GLY A 134 -2.56 1.12 10.22
C GLY A 134 -3.51 0.50 11.22
N ASP A 135 -4.54 -0.13 10.66
CA ASP A 135 -5.58 -0.82 11.41
C ASP A 135 -6.02 -2.07 10.66
N THR A 136 -6.47 -3.09 11.38
CA THR A 136 -7.03 -4.30 10.79
C THR A 136 -8.34 -4.64 11.48
N THR A 137 -9.43 -4.67 10.72
CA THR A 137 -10.75 -4.93 11.27
C THR A 137 -11.51 -5.98 10.46
N ARG A 138 -12.62 -6.47 11.01
CA ARG A 138 -13.44 -7.51 10.38
C ARG A 138 -14.63 -6.90 9.64
N GLY A 139 -14.81 -7.29 8.35
CA GLY A 139 -15.93 -6.86 7.53
C GLY A 139 -15.76 -7.24 6.07
N ALA A 140 -16.55 -6.65 5.18
CA ALA A 140 -16.37 -6.80 3.73
C ALA A 140 -15.02 -6.27 3.30
N VAL A 141 -14.37 -6.92 2.31
CA VAL A 141 -13.01 -6.56 1.90
C VAL A 141 -12.95 -5.11 1.43
N SER A 142 -12.19 -4.32 2.18
CA SER A 142 -11.93 -2.91 1.92
C SER A 142 -10.51 -2.56 2.35
N ILE A 143 -9.81 -1.81 1.52
CA ILE A 143 -8.43 -1.40 1.74
C ILE A 143 -8.38 0.12 1.64
N THR A 144 -8.04 0.78 2.75
CA THR A 144 -7.78 2.22 2.78
C THR A 144 -6.30 2.47 2.96
N VAL A 145 -5.71 3.20 2.04
CA VAL A 145 -4.30 3.59 2.09
C VAL A 145 -4.23 5.10 2.23
N GLN A 146 -3.60 5.56 3.30
CA GLN A 146 -3.20 6.96 3.44
C GLN A 146 -1.74 7.07 3.09
N VAL A 147 -1.42 7.94 2.16
CA VAL A 147 -0.05 8.21 1.73
C VAL A 147 0.37 9.59 2.17
N MET A 148 1.60 9.69 2.63
CA MET A 148 2.25 10.92 3.05
C MET A 148 3.50 11.13 2.21
N GLY A 149 3.65 12.33 1.66
CA GLY A 149 4.80 12.69 0.82
C GLY A 149 5.35 14.05 1.21
N ALA A 150 6.56 14.30 0.81
CA ALA A 150 7.24 15.56 1.00
C ALA A 150 7.50 16.23 -0.35
N LEU A 151 7.34 17.54 -0.39
CA LEU A 151 7.67 18.37 -1.53
C LEU A 151 8.28 19.69 -1.08
N PRO A 152 9.19 20.29 -1.86
CA PRO A 152 9.75 21.58 -1.52
C PRO A 152 8.67 22.65 -1.42
N LYS A 153 8.87 23.58 -0.54
CA LYS A 153 7.95 24.72 -0.35
C LYS A 153 7.71 25.44 -1.68
N ASN A 154 6.45 25.65 -2.05
CA ASN A 154 5.99 26.35 -3.26
C ASN A 154 6.23 25.62 -4.60
N LEU A 155 6.52 24.32 -4.60
CA LEU A 155 6.75 23.53 -5.82
C LEU A 155 5.69 22.45 -6.07
N ALA A 156 4.52 22.54 -5.46
CA ALA A 156 3.42 21.62 -5.73
C ALA A 156 2.92 21.77 -7.17
N LEU A 157 2.87 20.66 -7.90
CA LEU A 157 2.17 20.60 -9.19
C LEU A 157 0.66 20.56 -8.92
N THR A 158 -0.09 21.44 -9.57
CA THR A 158 -1.53 21.54 -9.35
C THR A 158 -2.30 21.34 -10.64
N ARG A 159 -3.55 20.85 -10.54
CA ARG A 159 -4.46 20.71 -11.69
C ARG A 159 -4.69 22.02 -12.45
N ALA A 160 -4.65 23.15 -11.73
CA ALA A 160 -4.81 24.48 -12.29
C ALA A 160 -3.51 25.07 -12.86
N GLY A 161 -2.38 24.37 -12.78
CA GLY A 161 -1.07 24.88 -13.22
C GLY A 161 -0.88 24.89 -14.74
N ALA A 162 -1.59 24.03 -15.46
CA ALA A 162 -1.47 23.88 -16.91
C ALA A 162 -1.94 25.13 -17.67
N LYS A 163 -1.26 25.46 -18.77
CA LYS A 163 -1.51 26.63 -19.62
C LYS A 163 -1.71 26.21 -21.07
N ALA A 164 -2.37 27.06 -21.85
CA ALA A 164 -2.47 26.87 -23.30
C ALA A 164 -1.07 26.88 -23.93
N GLY A 165 -0.76 25.82 -24.69
CA GLY A 165 0.56 25.61 -25.30
C GLY A 165 1.41 24.57 -24.58
N ASP A 166 1.03 24.11 -23.38
CA ASP A 166 1.70 23.01 -22.71
C ASP A 166 1.50 21.69 -23.48
N LEU A 167 2.52 20.83 -23.45
CA LEU A 167 2.46 19.52 -24.06
C LEU A 167 1.79 18.52 -23.12
N VAL A 168 0.92 17.67 -23.68
CA VAL A 168 0.24 16.59 -22.98
C VAL A 168 0.97 15.27 -23.25
N PHE A 169 1.43 14.61 -22.20
CA PHE A 169 2.10 13.33 -22.27
C PHE A 169 1.25 12.24 -21.60
N VAL A 170 1.38 11.01 -22.07
CA VAL A 170 0.83 9.81 -21.45
C VAL A 170 1.93 8.74 -21.40
N SER A 171 2.01 8.04 -20.29
CA SER A 171 2.90 6.88 -20.15
C SER A 171 2.14 5.60 -20.55
N GLY A 172 2.75 4.77 -21.41
CA GLY A 172 2.14 3.53 -21.91
C GLY A 172 1.06 3.78 -22.97
N TYR A 173 0.21 2.77 -23.18
CA TYR A 173 -0.86 2.83 -24.19
C TYR A 173 -2.21 3.09 -23.52
N LEU A 174 -3.02 3.92 -24.18
CA LEU A 174 -4.38 4.19 -23.74
C LEU A 174 -5.24 2.93 -23.90
N GLY A 175 -5.94 2.56 -22.83
CA GLY A 175 -6.87 1.42 -22.81
C GLY A 175 -6.31 0.11 -22.26
N ASP A 176 -5.00 -0.02 -22.02
CA ASP A 176 -4.38 -1.26 -21.50
C ASP A 176 -5.03 -1.74 -20.21
N GLY A 177 -5.35 -0.83 -19.27
CA GLY A 177 -6.00 -1.18 -18.01
C GLY A 177 -7.41 -1.76 -18.20
N ALA A 178 -8.18 -1.19 -19.14
CA ALA A 178 -9.51 -1.71 -19.47
C ALA A 178 -9.43 -3.05 -20.21
N ALA A 179 -8.49 -3.19 -21.14
CA ALA A 179 -8.26 -4.44 -21.86
C ALA A 179 -7.85 -5.57 -20.92
N ALA A 180 -6.94 -5.31 -19.97
CA ALA A 180 -6.52 -6.29 -18.97
C ALA A 180 -7.70 -6.79 -18.10
N LEU A 181 -8.65 -5.92 -17.77
CA LEU A 181 -9.84 -6.30 -17.00
C LEU A 181 -10.80 -7.20 -17.79
N VAL A 182 -10.93 -6.99 -19.11
CA VAL A 182 -11.79 -7.80 -19.98
C VAL A 182 -11.19 -9.18 -20.28
N LEU A 183 -9.85 -9.30 -20.25
CA LEU A 183 -9.12 -10.53 -20.57
C LEU A 183 -8.87 -11.45 -19.36
N GLN A 184 -9.28 -11.06 -18.16
CA GLN A 184 -9.26 -11.89 -16.95
C GLN A 184 -10.48 -12.81 -16.86
#